data_61b59f7d2c47875df15c4426ee78f41c
#
_entry.id   61b59f7d2c47875df15c4426ee78f41c
#
_cell.length_a   1.000
_cell.length_b   1.000
_cell.length_c   1.000
_cell.angle_alpha   90.00
_cell.angle_beta   90.00
_cell.angle_gamma   90.00
#
_symmetry.space_group_name_H-M   'P 1'
#
loop_
_entity.id
_entity.type
_entity.pdbx_description
1 polymer ?
#
loop_
_entity_poly.entity_id
_entity_poly.type
_entity_poly.pdbx_seq_one_letter_code
_entity_poly.pdbx_strand_id
1 'polypeptide(L)'
;PEDDPRNPAVIADLVGDNVGDCAGRGSDLFQTFSDDIITGMLMGVLFISRYGPNGVVFPFILEAVGVLASMFGISLVRRWRRISSTGSLVIGLLVTEVLSLIGLFFLSTLFLNDVSLFFAGLLGVSAVLVCVLVTLYYTGLGRGPVHHVAESSQAGPAINLITGISTGLATPLFPMIAVLAAVVASFIVTGQSLYGLVITNIG
;
A
#
# COMPACT_ATOMS: atom_id res chain seq x y z
N PRO A 1 25.76 -28.23 -5.55
CA PRO A 1 24.69 -27.48 -6.21
C PRO A 1 24.30 -26.28 -5.40
N GLU A 2 23.91 -25.18 -6.04
CA GLU A 2 23.59 -23.88 -5.42
C GLU A 2 22.45 -24.01 -4.40
N ASP A 3 21.42 -24.77 -4.72
CA ASP A 3 20.25 -24.96 -3.86
C ASP A 3 20.21 -26.30 -3.11
N ASP A 4 21.36 -26.92 -2.83
CA ASP A 4 21.40 -28.20 -2.13
C ASP A 4 21.08 -27.99 -0.62
N PRO A 5 19.98 -28.56 -0.10
CA PRO A 5 19.57 -28.38 1.30
C PRO A 5 20.59 -28.91 2.34
N ARG A 6 21.57 -29.67 1.89
CA ARG A 6 22.69 -30.13 2.74
C ARG A 6 23.78 -29.09 2.89
N ASN A 7 23.77 -28.03 2.07
CA ASN A 7 24.72 -26.93 2.17
C ASN A 7 24.24 -25.94 3.26
N PRO A 8 24.98 -25.77 4.36
CA PRO A 8 24.58 -24.86 5.43
C PRO A 8 24.52 -23.39 4.99
N ALA A 9 25.23 -23.02 3.92
CA ALA A 9 25.16 -21.67 3.36
C ALA A 9 23.78 -21.37 2.76
N VAL A 10 23.13 -22.34 2.13
CA VAL A 10 21.75 -22.19 1.61
C VAL A 10 20.77 -21.90 2.75
N ILE A 11 20.92 -22.60 3.89
CA ILE A 11 20.06 -22.37 5.05
C ILE A 11 20.30 -20.97 5.63
N ALA A 12 21.56 -20.56 5.73
CA ALA A 12 21.94 -19.24 6.24
C ALA A 12 21.40 -18.12 5.34
N ASP A 13 21.49 -18.29 4.02
CA ASP A 13 20.98 -17.36 3.01
C ASP A 13 19.46 -17.20 3.12
N LEU A 14 18.71 -18.30 3.11
CA LEU A 14 17.25 -18.29 3.24
C LEU A 14 16.75 -17.64 4.56
N VAL A 15 17.47 -17.89 5.66
CA VAL A 15 17.16 -17.26 6.95
C VAL A 15 17.52 -15.78 6.93
N GLY A 16 18.67 -15.44 6.33
CA GLY A 16 19.14 -14.07 6.17
C GLY A 16 18.17 -13.23 5.33
N ASP A 17 17.72 -13.75 4.22
CA ASP A 17 16.72 -13.12 3.35
C ASP A 17 15.41 -12.86 4.08
N ASN A 18 14.90 -13.86 4.81
CA ASN A 18 13.67 -13.71 5.59
C ASN A 18 13.79 -12.58 6.63
N VAL A 19 14.91 -12.56 7.38
CA VAL A 19 15.15 -11.52 8.40
C VAL A 19 15.37 -10.16 7.72
N GLY A 20 16.12 -10.11 6.62
CA GLY A 20 16.39 -8.90 5.85
C GLY A 20 15.11 -8.28 5.29
N ASP A 21 14.25 -9.08 4.71
CA ASP A 21 12.96 -8.63 4.20
C ASP A 21 12.06 -8.11 5.33
N CYS A 22 11.93 -8.83 6.44
CA CYS A 22 11.12 -8.38 7.57
C CYS A 22 11.67 -7.11 8.22
N ALA A 23 12.98 -7.03 8.47
CA ALA A 23 13.59 -5.87 9.12
C ALA A 23 13.67 -4.68 8.16
N GLY A 24 14.05 -4.89 6.89
CA GLY A 24 14.14 -3.85 5.88
C GLY A 24 12.77 -3.24 5.56
N ARG A 25 11.75 -4.06 5.34
CA ARG A 25 10.37 -3.58 5.13
C ARG A 25 9.81 -2.87 6.35
N GLY A 26 10.08 -3.39 7.56
CA GLY A 26 9.65 -2.72 8.79
C GLY A 26 10.27 -1.32 8.96
N SER A 27 11.56 -1.17 8.64
CA SER A 27 12.25 0.12 8.66
C SER A 27 11.69 1.10 7.63
N ASP A 28 11.45 0.62 6.41
CA ASP A 28 10.90 1.40 5.30
C ASP A 28 9.48 1.91 5.62
N LEU A 29 8.62 1.03 6.12
CA LEU A 29 7.28 1.38 6.58
C LEU A 29 7.30 2.40 7.72
N PHE A 30 8.20 2.24 8.70
CA PHE A 30 8.33 3.20 9.80
C PHE A 30 8.71 4.60 9.28
N GLN A 31 9.62 4.68 8.32
CA GLN A 31 9.98 5.95 7.69
C GLN A 31 8.79 6.55 6.96
N THR A 32 8.08 5.78 6.14
CA THR A 32 6.91 6.24 5.38
C THR A 32 5.83 6.80 6.30
N PHE A 33 5.44 6.06 7.33
CA PHE A 33 4.45 6.55 8.32
C PHE A 33 4.90 7.84 9.02
N SER A 34 6.18 7.94 9.35
CA SER A 34 6.72 9.13 9.99
C SER A 34 6.65 10.34 9.06
N ASP A 35 7.01 10.17 7.80
CA ASP A 35 6.96 11.20 6.77
C ASP A 35 5.51 11.66 6.50
N ASP A 36 4.56 10.74 6.44
CA ASP A 36 3.14 11.02 6.22
C ASP A 36 2.54 11.79 7.41
N ILE A 37 2.85 11.39 8.64
CA ILE A 37 2.42 12.11 9.84
C ILE A 37 2.98 13.53 9.84
N ILE A 38 4.29 13.71 9.62
CA ILE A 38 4.95 15.01 9.63
C ILE A 38 4.36 15.91 8.53
N THR A 39 4.24 15.39 7.31
CA THR A 39 3.67 16.14 6.18
C THR A 39 2.23 16.53 6.46
N GLY A 40 1.44 15.60 6.98
CA GLY A 40 0.04 15.84 7.35
C GLY A 40 -0.11 16.90 8.43
N MET A 41 0.72 16.85 9.48
CA MET A 41 0.71 17.85 10.54
C MET A 41 1.16 19.23 10.05
N LEU A 42 2.18 19.31 9.19
CA LEU A 42 2.63 20.57 8.58
C LEU A 42 1.52 21.20 7.72
N MET A 43 0.83 20.38 6.92
CA MET A 43 -0.33 20.85 6.16
C MET A 43 -1.48 21.26 7.09
N GLY A 44 -1.69 20.56 8.19
CA GLY A 44 -2.65 20.94 9.22
C GLY A 44 -2.37 22.34 9.81
N VAL A 45 -1.11 22.71 10.00
CA VAL A 45 -0.71 24.05 10.43
C VAL A 45 -1.06 25.10 9.37
N LEU A 46 -0.82 24.84 8.09
CA LEU A 46 -1.17 25.74 6.99
C LEU A 46 -2.69 25.98 6.88
N PHE A 47 -3.49 24.98 7.20
CA PHE A 47 -4.95 25.02 7.18
C PHE A 47 -5.59 25.23 8.57
N ILE A 48 -4.83 25.73 9.55
CA ILE A 48 -5.32 25.94 10.93
C ILE A 48 -6.50 26.90 11.00
N SER A 49 -6.59 27.86 10.07
CA SER A 49 -7.73 28.79 9.96
C SER A 49 -9.03 28.10 9.58
N ARG A 50 -8.96 26.95 8.88
CA ARG A 50 -10.14 26.19 8.43
C ARG A 50 -10.50 25.07 9.42
N TYR A 51 -9.52 24.31 9.90
CA TYR A 51 -9.74 23.10 10.70
C TYR A 51 -9.35 23.27 12.17
N GLY A 52 -8.79 24.44 12.54
CA GLY A 52 -8.31 24.67 13.89
C GLY A 52 -7.14 23.75 14.29
N PRO A 53 -6.85 23.63 15.61
CA PRO A 53 -5.82 22.71 16.10
C PRO A 53 -6.08 21.24 15.77
N ASN A 54 -7.34 20.88 15.60
CA ASN A 54 -7.76 19.53 15.25
C ASN A 54 -7.19 19.07 13.90
N GLY A 55 -7.07 19.99 12.91
CA GLY A 55 -6.46 19.69 11.63
C GLY A 55 -4.99 19.31 11.71
N VAL A 56 -4.28 19.81 12.73
CA VAL A 56 -2.86 19.45 12.93
C VAL A 56 -2.72 18.05 13.52
N VAL A 57 -3.62 17.65 14.41
CA VAL A 57 -3.55 16.36 15.13
C VAL A 57 -4.22 15.23 14.34
N PHE A 58 -5.10 15.57 13.41
CA PHE A 58 -5.89 14.62 12.63
C PHE A 58 -5.06 13.56 11.90
N PRO A 59 -3.98 13.88 11.14
CA PRO A 59 -3.17 12.88 10.46
C PRO A 59 -2.55 11.87 11.43
N PHE A 60 -2.07 12.32 12.58
CA PHE A 60 -1.53 11.44 13.61
C PHE A 60 -2.57 10.47 14.17
N ILE A 61 -3.80 10.94 14.43
CA ILE A 61 -4.88 10.08 14.91
C ILE A 61 -5.31 9.11 13.80
N LEU A 62 -5.35 9.55 12.56
CA LEU A 62 -5.71 8.72 11.41
C LEU A 62 -4.74 7.55 11.24
N GLU A 63 -3.44 7.82 11.30
CA GLU A 63 -2.41 6.78 11.25
C GLU A 63 -2.51 5.81 12.45
N ALA A 64 -2.76 6.33 13.64
CA ALA A 64 -2.97 5.48 14.82
C ALA A 64 -4.18 4.52 14.64
N VAL A 65 -5.26 4.99 14.03
CA VAL A 65 -6.42 4.15 13.67
C VAL A 65 -6.03 3.11 12.62
N GLY A 66 -5.25 3.49 11.60
CA GLY A 66 -4.71 2.57 10.59
C GLY A 66 -3.88 1.44 11.20
N VAL A 67 -2.99 1.77 12.14
CA VAL A 67 -2.20 0.76 12.89
C VAL A 67 -3.09 -0.20 13.67
N LEU A 68 -4.11 0.31 14.38
CA LEU A 68 -5.05 -0.54 15.13
C LEU A 68 -5.87 -1.44 14.17
N ALA A 69 -6.31 -0.91 13.04
CA ALA A 69 -7.01 -1.66 11.99
C ALA A 69 -6.11 -2.79 11.44
N SER A 70 -4.83 -2.50 11.18
CA SER A 70 -3.85 -3.48 10.72
C SER A 70 -3.60 -4.59 11.73
N MET A 71 -3.48 -4.27 13.02
CA MET A 71 -3.34 -5.27 14.09
C MET A 71 -4.55 -6.21 14.13
N PHE A 72 -5.75 -5.66 13.93
CA PHE A 72 -6.98 -6.46 13.87
C PHE A 72 -7.01 -7.34 12.61
N GLY A 73 -6.66 -6.79 11.44
CA GLY A 73 -6.57 -7.53 10.18
C GLY A 73 -5.60 -8.71 10.27
N ILE A 74 -4.40 -8.50 10.81
CA ILE A 74 -3.40 -9.56 11.03
C ILE A 74 -3.94 -10.65 11.99
N SER A 75 -4.61 -10.25 13.05
CA SER A 75 -5.19 -11.20 14.02
C SER A 75 -6.25 -12.09 13.39
N LEU A 76 -7.05 -11.53 12.47
CA LEU A 76 -8.08 -12.25 11.73
C LEU A 76 -7.46 -13.24 10.73
N VAL A 77 -6.47 -12.81 9.96
CA VAL A 77 -5.73 -13.68 9.01
C VAL A 77 -5.10 -14.87 9.73
N ARG A 78 -4.51 -14.64 10.90
CA ARG A 78 -3.92 -15.70 11.72
C ARG A 78 -4.93 -16.79 12.11
N ARG A 79 -6.19 -16.43 12.24
CA ARG A 79 -7.28 -17.37 12.59
C ARG A 79 -7.74 -18.21 11.39
N TRP A 80 -7.60 -17.70 10.17
CA TRP A 80 -8.10 -18.32 8.93
C TRP A 80 -7.01 -19.06 8.15
N ARG A 81 -6.32 -19.99 8.81
CA ARG A 81 -5.19 -20.77 8.25
C ARG A 81 -5.54 -21.71 7.07
N ARG A 82 -6.81 -21.81 6.67
CA ARG A 82 -7.26 -22.76 5.62
C ARG A 82 -7.26 -22.19 4.20
N ILE A 83 -6.93 -20.91 4.02
CA ILE A 83 -6.92 -20.21 2.74
C ILE A 83 -5.47 -20.18 2.23
N SER A 84 -5.31 -20.10 0.89
CA SER A 84 -3.97 -19.92 0.29
C SER A 84 -3.26 -18.69 0.87
N SER A 85 -1.93 -18.70 0.90
CA SER A 85 -1.12 -17.59 1.45
C SER A 85 -1.50 -16.24 0.81
N THR A 86 -1.63 -16.20 -0.51
CA THR A 86 -2.04 -14.99 -1.25
C THR A 86 -3.47 -14.56 -0.90
N GLY A 87 -4.40 -15.52 -0.82
CA GLY A 87 -5.79 -15.23 -0.44
C GLY A 87 -5.91 -14.67 0.98
N SER A 88 -5.13 -15.19 1.91
CA SER A 88 -5.08 -14.70 3.29
C SER A 88 -4.57 -13.26 3.38
N LEU A 89 -3.55 -12.92 2.59
CA LEU A 89 -3.02 -11.56 2.52
C LEU A 89 -4.04 -10.56 1.96
N VAL A 90 -4.71 -10.93 0.86
CA VAL A 90 -5.74 -10.06 0.26
C VAL A 90 -6.91 -9.83 1.21
N ILE A 91 -7.38 -10.88 1.90
CA ILE A 91 -8.46 -10.72 2.89
C ILE A 91 -8.02 -9.85 4.06
N GLY A 92 -6.79 -10.04 4.56
CA GLY A 92 -6.25 -9.20 5.62
C GLY A 92 -6.20 -7.73 5.22
N LEU A 93 -5.71 -7.45 4.02
CA LEU A 93 -5.68 -6.10 3.46
C LEU A 93 -7.10 -5.51 3.36
N LEU A 94 -8.04 -6.21 2.73
CA LEU A 94 -9.42 -5.72 2.60
C LEU A 94 -10.09 -5.43 3.95
N VAL A 95 -9.86 -6.27 4.95
CA VAL A 95 -10.39 -6.04 6.30
C VAL A 95 -9.77 -4.80 6.93
N THR A 96 -8.45 -4.62 6.80
CA THR A 96 -7.75 -3.44 7.29
C THR A 96 -8.28 -2.18 6.63
N GLU A 97 -8.41 -2.18 5.30
CA GLU A 97 -8.93 -1.04 4.53
C GLU A 97 -10.35 -0.66 4.93
N VAL A 98 -11.24 -1.64 5.09
CA VAL A 98 -12.62 -1.38 5.54
C VAL A 98 -12.64 -0.77 6.94
N LEU A 99 -11.83 -1.27 7.86
CA LEU A 99 -11.75 -0.73 9.21
C LEU A 99 -11.16 0.69 9.23
N SER A 100 -10.12 0.93 8.43
CA SER A 100 -9.52 2.26 8.28
C SER A 100 -10.50 3.26 7.67
N LEU A 101 -11.27 2.86 6.65
CA LEU A 101 -12.33 3.71 6.08
C LEU A 101 -13.44 4.05 7.09
N ILE A 102 -13.83 3.09 7.92
CA ILE A 102 -14.79 3.35 9.01
C ILE A 102 -14.19 4.37 9.99
N GLY A 103 -12.94 4.17 10.40
CA GLY A 103 -12.23 5.11 11.27
C GLY A 103 -12.12 6.51 10.66
N LEU A 104 -11.71 6.58 9.39
CA LEU A 104 -11.62 7.83 8.64
C LEU A 104 -12.97 8.55 8.54
N PHE A 105 -14.07 7.82 8.29
CA PHE A 105 -15.43 8.39 8.26
C PHE A 105 -15.79 9.05 9.59
N PHE A 106 -15.58 8.36 10.69
CA PHE A 106 -15.85 8.92 12.02
C PHE A 106 -14.95 10.11 12.34
N LEU A 107 -13.66 10.01 12.05
CA LEU A 107 -12.72 11.10 12.31
C LEU A 107 -13.01 12.32 11.46
N SER A 108 -13.26 12.18 10.16
CA SER A 108 -13.53 13.30 9.26
C SER A 108 -14.84 14.01 9.62
N THR A 109 -15.87 13.26 10.01
CA THR A 109 -17.20 13.82 10.34
C THR A 109 -17.28 14.39 11.74
N LEU A 110 -16.76 13.68 12.76
CA LEU A 110 -16.89 14.09 14.16
C LEU A 110 -15.77 15.02 14.62
N PHE A 111 -14.55 14.88 14.09
CA PHE A 111 -13.40 15.62 14.57
C PHE A 111 -13.10 16.88 13.74
N LEU A 112 -13.27 16.81 12.41
CA LEU A 112 -13.06 17.95 11.49
C LEU A 112 -14.35 18.53 10.93
N ASN A 113 -15.47 17.83 11.05
CA ASN A 113 -16.77 18.20 10.51
C ASN A 113 -16.73 18.47 8.98
N ASP A 114 -15.89 17.71 8.25
CA ASP A 114 -15.68 17.85 6.81
C ASP A 114 -15.70 16.47 6.12
N VAL A 115 -16.84 16.14 5.53
CA VAL A 115 -17.04 14.86 4.81
C VAL A 115 -16.21 14.76 3.54
N SER A 116 -15.73 15.88 2.98
CA SER A 116 -14.92 15.85 1.77
C SER A 116 -13.59 15.13 1.98
N LEU A 117 -13.04 15.18 3.20
CA LEU A 117 -11.82 14.45 3.58
C LEU A 117 -12.03 12.93 3.61
N PHE A 118 -13.21 12.46 3.96
CA PHE A 118 -13.54 11.04 3.82
C PHE A 118 -13.47 10.58 2.37
N PHE A 119 -14.04 11.35 1.44
CA PHE A 119 -13.95 11.01 0.01
C PHE A 119 -12.51 11.09 -0.51
N ALA A 120 -11.70 11.99 0.01
CA ALA A 120 -10.28 12.07 -0.30
C ALA A 120 -9.53 10.80 0.09
N GLY A 121 -9.67 10.31 1.32
CA GLY A 121 -9.07 9.06 1.75
C GLY A 121 -9.65 7.84 1.04
N LEU A 122 -10.95 7.82 0.74
CA LEU A 122 -11.57 6.75 -0.05
C LEU A 122 -10.92 6.64 -1.45
N LEU A 123 -10.56 7.76 -2.08
CA LEU A 123 -9.83 7.77 -3.34
C LEU A 123 -8.41 7.22 -3.17
N GLY A 124 -7.72 7.52 -2.06
CA GLY A 124 -6.42 6.95 -1.70
C GLY A 124 -6.50 5.43 -1.59
N VAL A 125 -7.38 4.93 -0.75
CA VAL A 125 -7.64 3.48 -0.59
C VAL A 125 -7.94 2.80 -1.92
N SER A 126 -8.77 3.42 -2.77
CA SER A 126 -9.10 2.85 -4.08
C SER A 126 -7.88 2.75 -5.00
N ALA A 127 -6.98 3.74 -4.96
CA ALA A 127 -5.72 3.70 -5.71
C ALA A 127 -4.79 2.58 -5.22
N VAL A 128 -4.66 2.42 -3.91
CA VAL A 128 -3.88 1.31 -3.30
C VAL A 128 -4.43 -0.04 -3.73
N LEU A 129 -5.75 -0.24 -3.70
CA LEU A 129 -6.36 -1.50 -4.16
C LEU A 129 -6.04 -1.80 -5.63
N VAL A 130 -6.08 -0.79 -6.51
CA VAL A 130 -5.67 -0.96 -7.91
C VAL A 130 -4.20 -1.34 -8.00
N CYS A 131 -3.31 -0.68 -7.25
CA CYS A 131 -1.89 -1.00 -7.22
C CYS A 131 -1.65 -2.46 -6.78
N VAL A 132 -2.32 -2.92 -5.73
CA VAL A 132 -2.22 -4.30 -5.22
C VAL A 132 -2.71 -5.30 -6.26
N LEU A 133 -3.87 -5.05 -6.90
CA LEU A 133 -4.41 -5.96 -7.92
C LEU A 133 -3.51 -6.05 -9.14
N VAL A 134 -2.95 -4.93 -9.61
CA VAL A 134 -2.00 -4.89 -10.72
C VAL A 134 -0.72 -5.65 -10.35
N THR A 135 -0.18 -5.41 -9.16
CA THR A 135 1.00 -6.13 -8.66
C THR A 135 0.76 -7.63 -8.62
N LEU A 136 -0.37 -8.07 -8.06
CA LEU A 136 -0.74 -9.49 -8.03
C LEU A 136 -0.92 -10.09 -9.43
N TYR A 137 -1.37 -9.31 -10.40
CA TYR A 137 -1.48 -9.76 -11.78
C TYR A 137 -0.12 -9.95 -12.44
N TYR A 138 0.81 -8.99 -12.27
CA TYR A 138 2.12 -9.03 -12.91
C TYR A 138 3.13 -9.94 -12.20
N THR A 139 2.96 -10.21 -10.89
CA THR A 139 3.91 -11.01 -10.09
C THR A 139 3.36 -12.38 -9.69
N GLY A 140 2.06 -12.63 -9.89
CA GLY A 140 1.42 -13.88 -9.47
C GLY A 140 1.89 -15.09 -10.29
N LEU A 141 2.30 -16.16 -9.59
CA LEU A 141 2.69 -17.43 -10.21
C LEU A 141 1.54 -17.99 -11.07
N GLY A 142 1.89 -18.43 -12.26
CA GLY A 142 0.93 -19.01 -13.23
C GLY A 142 0.05 -17.97 -13.95
N ARG A 143 0.32 -16.68 -13.82
CA ARG A 143 -0.37 -15.62 -14.55
C ARG A 143 0.35 -15.25 -15.85
N GLY A 144 -0.42 -14.67 -16.80
CA GLY A 144 0.04 -14.39 -18.16
C GLY A 144 1.39 -13.68 -18.27
N PRO A 145 1.65 -12.55 -17.55
CA PRO A 145 2.94 -11.86 -17.66
C PRO A 145 4.12 -12.72 -17.20
N VAL A 146 4.02 -13.38 -16.06
CA VAL A 146 5.09 -14.26 -15.52
C VAL A 146 5.31 -15.46 -16.45
N HIS A 147 4.23 -16.08 -16.93
CA HIS A 147 4.31 -17.21 -17.86
C HIS A 147 4.98 -16.80 -19.17
N HIS A 148 4.64 -15.62 -19.71
CA HIS A 148 5.24 -15.10 -20.94
C HIS A 148 6.76 -14.87 -20.79
N VAL A 149 7.21 -14.32 -19.65
CA VAL A 149 8.64 -14.17 -19.37
C VAL A 149 9.30 -15.55 -19.21
N ALA A 150 8.67 -16.50 -18.54
CA ALA A 150 9.20 -17.85 -18.38
C ALA A 150 9.31 -18.60 -19.73
N GLU A 151 8.33 -18.48 -20.61
CA GLU A 151 8.40 -19.05 -21.97
C GLU A 151 9.51 -18.45 -22.82
N SER A 152 9.75 -17.13 -22.69
CA SER A 152 10.80 -16.46 -23.43
C SER A 152 12.21 -16.98 -23.11
N SER A 153 12.38 -17.65 -21.95
CA SER A 153 13.66 -18.28 -21.59
C SER A 153 14.08 -19.38 -22.54
N GLN A 154 13.13 -20.04 -23.21
CA GLN A 154 13.41 -21.07 -24.22
C GLN A 154 14.07 -20.49 -25.49
N ALA A 155 13.85 -19.22 -25.76
CA ALA A 155 14.44 -18.53 -26.92
C ALA A 155 15.85 -17.97 -26.64
N GLY A 156 16.35 -18.15 -25.41
CA GLY A 156 17.69 -17.78 -25.00
C GLY A 156 17.75 -16.58 -24.03
N PRO A 157 18.89 -16.37 -23.37
CA PRO A 157 19.01 -15.42 -22.28
C PRO A 157 18.78 -13.95 -22.70
N ALA A 158 19.18 -13.58 -23.91
CA ALA A 158 19.00 -12.21 -24.42
C ALA A 158 17.50 -11.87 -24.59
N ILE A 159 16.72 -12.79 -25.14
CA ILE A 159 15.28 -12.59 -25.36
C ILE A 159 14.55 -12.58 -24.02
N ASN A 160 14.92 -13.47 -23.10
CA ASN A 160 14.36 -13.49 -21.75
C ASN A 160 14.60 -12.18 -21.00
N LEU A 161 15.83 -11.63 -21.08
CA LEU A 161 16.16 -10.36 -20.46
C LEU A 161 15.32 -9.20 -21.02
N ILE A 162 15.21 -9.10 -22.35
CA ILE A 162 14.42 -8.05 -23.01
C ILE A 162 12.94 -8.17 -22.66
N THR A 163 12.40 -9.39 -22.67
CA THR A 163 11.00 -9.64 -22.30
C THR A 163 10.74 -9.30 -20.84
N GLY A 164 11.66 -9.65 -19.93
CA GLY A 164 11.57 -9.30 -18.52
C GLY A 164 11.58 -7.81 -18.27
N ILE A 165 12.51 -7.07 -18.88
CA ILE A 165 12.60 -5.60 -18.79
C ILE A 165 11.33 -4.96 -19.37
N SER A 166 10.88 -5.39 -20.54
CA SER A 166 9.67 -4.86 -21.19
C SER A 166 8.44 -5.05 -20.32
N THR A 167 8.25 -6.25 -19.75
CA THR A 167 7.15 -6.54 -18.83
C THR A 167 7.24 -5.71 -17.55
N GLY A 168 8.44 -5.59 -16.99
CA GLY A 168 8.70 -4.78 -15.80
C GLY A 168 8.39 -3.29 -16.01
N LEU A 169 8.76 -2.73 -17.16
CA LEU A 169 8.46 -1.34 -17.51
C LEU A 169 6.97 -1.09 -17.79
N ALA A 170 6.22 -2.11 -18.21
CA ALA A 170 4.77 -2.01 -18.41
C ALA A 170 3.99 -2.05 -17.08
N THR A 171 4.54 -2.67 -16.05
CA THR A 171 3.87 -2.88 -14.75
C THR A 171 3.40 -1.59 -14.08
N PRO A 172 4.20 -0.50 -13.97
CA PRO A 172 3.82 0.70 -13.25
C PRO A 172 2.79 1.57 -13.98
N LEU A 173 2.46 1.30 -15.25
CA LEU A 173 1.57 2.15 -16.04
C LEU A 173 0.18 2.32 -15.40
N PHE A 174 -0.47 1.22 -15.04
CA PHE A 174 -1.80 1.25 -14.42
C PHE A 174 -1.79 1.86 -13.01
N PRO A 175 -0.86 1.49 -12.11
CA PRO A 175 -0.67 2.17 -10.84
C PRO A 175 -0.49 3.68 -10.97
N MET A 176 0.36 4.15 -11.87
CA MET A 176 0.59 5.57 -12.10
C MET A 176 -0.69 6.30 -12.52
N ILE A 177 -1.46 5.72 -13.43
CA ILE A 177 -2.74 6.29 -13.87
C ILE A 177 -3.73 6.33 -12.69
N ALA A 178 -3.82 5.27 -11.90
CA ALA A 178 -4.71 5.21 -10.73
C ALA A 178 -4.36 6.27 -9.69
N VAL A 179 -3.08 6.42 -9.35
CA VAL A 179 -2.60 7.45 -8.42
C VAL A 179 -2.88 8.86 -8.96
N LEU A 180 -2.55 9.13 -10.22
CA LEU A 180 -2.84 10.44 -10.83
C LEU A 180 -4.34 10.76 -10.82
N ALA A 181 -5.17 9.78 -11.15
CA ALA A 181 -6.62 9.95 -11.13
C ALA A 181 -7.13 10.22 -9.69
N ALA A 182 -6.62 9.50 -8.68
CA ALA A 182 -6.97 9.72 -7.29
C ALA A 182 -6.56 11.11 -6.81
N VAL A 183 -5.35 11.58 -7.14
CA VAL A 183 -4.86 12.92 -6.80
C VAL A 183 -5.73 13.99 -7.42
N VAL A 184 -6.02 13.91 -8.73
CA VAL A 184 -6.86 14.90 -9.42
C VAL A 184 -8.29 14.89 -8.88
N ALA A 185 -8.87 13.70 -8.69
CA ALA A 185 -10.23 13.57 -8.16
C ALA A 185 -10.31 14.12 -6.72
N SER A 186 -9.34 13.81 -5.87
CA SER A 186 -9.27 14.35 -4.51
C SER A 186 -9.17 15.86 -4.48
N PHE A 187 -8.33 16.44 -5.33
CA PHE A 187 -8.19 17.89 -5.44
C PHE A 187 -9.51 18.58 -5.80
N ILE A 188 -10.29 17.97 -6.70
CA ILE A 188 -11.61 18.48 -7.11
C ILE A 188 -12.61 18.32 -5.96
N VAL A 189 -12.70 17.13 -5.36
CA VAL A 189 -13.70 16.81 -4.32
C VAL A 189 -13.49 17.64 -3.06
N THR A 190 -12.25 17.92 -2.68
CA THR A 190 -11.91 18.72 -1.49
C THR A 190 -11.95 20.24 -1.75
N GLY A 191 -12.43 20.68 -2.91
CA GLY A 191 -12.52 22.08 -3.26
C GLY A 191 -11.14 22.74 -3.44
N GLN A 192 -10.22 22.05 -4.11
CA GLN A 192 -8.84 22.48 -4.37
C GLN A 192 -7.98 22.61 -3.09
N SER A 193 -8.28 21.81 -2.08
CA SER A 193 -7.54 21.79 -0.83
C SER A 193 -6.28 20.90 -0.91
N LEU A 194 -5.11 21.45 -0.67
CA LEU A 194 -3.87 20.69 -0.52
C LEU A 194 -3.92 19.75 0.69
N TYR A 195 -4.67 20.09 1.72
CA TYR A 195 -4.89 19.22 2.86
C TYR A 195 -5.60 17.92 2.47
N GLY A 196 -6.58 18.01 1.58
CA GLY A 196 -7.26 16.82 1.02
C GLY A 196 -6.30 15.89 0.28
N LEU A 197 -5.33 16.44 -0.46
CA LEU A 197 -4.31 15.63 -1.13
C LEU A 197 -3.45 14.81 -0.16
N VAL A 198 -3.09 15.42 0.97
CA VAL A 198 -2.34 14.71 2.01
C VAL A 198 -3.17 13.58 2.63
N ILE A 199 -4.45 13.82 2.87
CA ILE A 199 -5.35 12.76 3.37
C ILE A 199 -5.53 11.63 2.33
N THR A 200 -5.50 11.94 1.04
CA THR A 200 -5.49 10.92 -0.02
C THR A 200 -4.20 10.09 -0.02
N ASN A 201 -3.08 10.70 0.33
CA ASN A 201 -1.79 9.99 0.43
C ASN A 201 -1.72 9.06 1.64
N ILE A 202 -2.33 9.45 2.75
CA ILE A 202 -2.43 8.64 3.98
C ILE A 202 -3.43 7.48 3.82
N GLY A 203 -4.50 7.65 3.04
CA GLY A 203 -5.50 6.60 2.77
C GLY A 203 -5.04 5.60 1.76
#